data_a58819bc85089bdb3817e28ef5dd980c
#
_entry.id   a58819bc85089bdb3817e28ef5dd980c
#
_cell.length_a   1.000
_cell.length_b   1.000
_cell.length_c   1.000
_cell.angle_alpha   90.00
_cell.angle_beta   90.00
_cell.angle_gamma   90.00
#
_symmetry.space_group_name_H-M   'P 1'
#
loop_
_entity.id
_entity.type
_entity.pdbx_description
1 polymer ?
#
loop_
_entity_poly.entity_id
_entity_poly.type
_entity_poly.pdbx_seq_one_letter_code
_entity_poly.pdbx_strand_id
1 'polypeptide(L)'
;QLASCYLMTMKEDSISGIYETLHNCALISKGAGGIGLSISQIRPSGSGIAGTNGTSNGLCPMLKVFNDTARYVDQGGGKRKGSFAIWLEPWHPDIETFLDLKKNHGDENARARDLFYGLWVPDLFMKRVKANETWSMFCPHTCPGLQDTWGDEFEALYRKYEFEGKAHKTINAQELWLKICDSQIETGTPYLMYKDACNRKSNQQNLGTIRSSNLCCEVVEYTSPEETAVCTLASLALPKCLAGNHFEHSRLEKIARLAVRNLNAVVDINTYPVVEAEISNKRHRPIGIGIQGLHDVFQRLNMPYDSSEAAKLNAEIFETIYYATLSESMLIAKATKPYSTFKGSPASKGILQFDMWGVTPSTRYDWDKLKNQIKKWGLKNSLLVAPMPTASTAQILGNTESFEPRTSNLYTRRVLAGEYMVVNPHLQDKLVELGVWNEDNRRNLIANRGSVQGMNIPKEVKEVFKTVWEISQKALINLSVGRSPYI
;
A
#
# COMPACT_ATOMS: atom_id res chain seq x y z
N GLN A 1 1.62 16.33 -14.93
CA GLN A 1 1.07 15.32 -13.99
C GLN A 1 1.87 15.38 -12.68
N LEU A 2 1.17 15.69 -11.58
CA LEU A 2 1.77 15.81 -10.24
C LEU A 2 1.44 14.64 -9.32
N ALA A 3 0.53 13.75 -9.72
CA ALA A 3 0.21 12.51 -9.02
C ALA A 3 0.92 11.32 -9.70
N SER A 4 1.29 10.30 -8.93
CA SER A 4 2.04 9.14 -9.40
C SER A 4 1.38 7.78 -9.10
N CYS A 5 0.29 7.76 -8.33
CA CYS A 5 -0.40 6.53 -7.94
C CYS A 5 -1.85 6.56 -8.41
N TYR A 6 -2.25 5.50 -9.12
CA TYR A 6 -3.58 5.34 -9.70
C TYR A 6 -4.14 3.96 -9.38
N LEU A 7 -5.44 3.90 -9.09
CA LEU A 7 -6.18 2.65 -8.92
C LEU A 7 -7.30 2.62 -9.95
N MET A 8 -7.44 1.49 -10.61
CA MET A 8 -8.43 1.30 -11.68
C MET A 8 -9.20 0.00 -11.48
N THR A 9 -10.43 0.02 -11.93
CA THR A 9 -11.23 -1.19 -12.16
C THR A 9 -11.33 -1.41 -13.67
N MET A 10 -11.26 -2.65 -14.11
CA MET A 10 -11.53 -3.00 -15.51
C MET A 10 -12.89 -2.40 -15.93
N LYS A 11 -12.98 -1.79 -17.10
CA LYS A 11 -14.21 -1.13 -17.56
C LYS A 11 -15.36 -2.12 -17.70
N GLU A 12 -15.13 -3.19 -18.45
CA GLU A 12 -16.14 -4.18 -18.79
C GLU A 12 -15.48 -5.51 -19.20
N ASP A 13 -16.19 -6.62 -19.00
CA ASP A 13 -15.80 -7.95 -19.50
C ASP A 13 -16.13 -8.09 -21.00
N SER A 14 -15.53 -7.24 -21.82
CA SER A 14 -15.64 -7.20 -23.27
C SER A 14 -14.32 -6.76 -23.90
N ILE A 15 -14.12 -7.07 -25.20
CA ILE A 15 -12.92 -6.60 -25.91
C ILE A 15 -12.82 -5.08 -25.86
N SER A 16 -13.91 -4.36 -26.06
CA SER A 16 -13.93 -2.90 -25.97
C SER A 16 -13.52 -2.40 -24.60
N GLY A 17 -14.10 -2.93 -23.51
CA GLY A 17 -13.79 -2.52 -22.15
C GLY A 17 -12.37 -2.86 -21.72
N ILE A 18 -11.85 -4.04 -22.13
CA ILE A 18 -10.48 -4.46 -21.86
C ILE A 18 -9.46 -3.53 -22.55
N TYR A 19 -9.67 -3.24 -23.84
CA TYR A 19 -8.77 -2.37 -24.60
C TYR A 19 -8.89 -0.88 -24.23
N GLU A 20 -10.07 -0.41 -23.83
CA GLU A 20 -10.23 0.93 -23.27
C GLU A 20 -9.46 1.06 -21.93
N THR A 21 -9.56 0.06 -21.07
CA THR A 21 -8.78 0.01 -19.82
C THR A 21 -7.29 -0.01 -20.11
N LEU A 22 -6.83 -0.81 -21.07
CA LEU A 22 -5.43 -0.86 -21.49
C LEU A 22 -4.94 0.48 -22.03
N HIS A 23 -5.75 1.15 -22.86
CA HIS A 23 -5.46 2.49 -23.36
C HIS A 23 -5.27 3.50 -22.20
N ASN A 24 -6.16 3.51 -21.23
CA ASN A 24 -6.06 4.35 -20.05
C ASN A 24 -4.80 4.02 -19.21
N CYS A 25 -4.47 2.75 -19.04
CA CYS A 25 -3.22 2.33 -18.43
C CYS A 25 -1.98 2.88 -19.17
N ALA A 26 -1.99 2.83 -20.50
CA ALA A 26 -0.92 3.35 -21.32
C ALA A 26 -0.73 4.88 -21.16
N LEU A 27 -1.83 5.64 -21.15
CA LEU A 27 -1.79 7.10 -20.92
C LEU A 27 -1.25 7.47 -19.54
N ILE A 28 -1.67 6.76 -18.49
CA ILE A 28 -1.17 6.95 -17.13
C ILE A 28 0.32 6.60 -17.05
N SER A 29 0.72 5.46 -17.61
CA SER A 29 2.11 4.98 -17.62
C SER A 29 3.04 5.93 -18.37
N LYS A 30 2.61 6.51 -19.49
CA LYS A 30 3.36 7.55 -20.23
C LYS A 30 3.76 8.73 -19.32
N GLY A 31 2.91 9.07 -18.36
CA GLY A 31 3.18 10.10 -17.35
C GLY A 31 3.98 9.58 -16.12
N ALA A 32 4.57 8.38 -16.20
CA ALA A 32 5.27 7.70 -15.09
C ALA A 32 4.35 7.39 -13.88
N GLY A 33 3.06 7.17 -14.12
CA GLY A 33 2.09 6.73 -13.10
C GLY A 33 2.18 5.23 -12.84
N GLY A 34 2.24 4.85 -11.56
CA GLY A 34 2.07 3.47 -11.11
C GLY A 34 0.58 3.12 -10.99
N ILE A 35 0.19 1.93 -11.41
CA ILE A 35 -1.22 1.54 -11.52
C ILE A 35 -1.49 0.28 -10.70
N GLY A 36 -2.57 0.29 -9.91
CA GLY A 36 -3.24 -0.91 -9.40
C GLY A 36 -4.52 -1.16 -10.20
N LEU A 37 -4.64 -2.33 -10.82
CA LEU A 37 -5.77 -2.69 -11.66
C LEU A 37 -6.50 -3.91 -11.11
N SER A 38 -7.78 -3.78 -10.74
CA SER A 38 -8.66 -4.89 -10.39
C SER A 38 -9.24 -5.56 -11.64
N ILE A 39 -9.09 -6.89 -11.74
CA ILE A 39 -9.52 -7.67 -12.91
C ILE A 39 -10.47 -8.83 -12.56
N SER A 40 -10.93 -8.94 -11.33
CA SER A 40 -11.74 -10.08 -10.85
C SER A 40 -13.07 -10.26 -11.59
N GLN A 41 -13.52 -9.26 -12.34
CA GLN A 41 -14.76 -9.32 -13.14
C GLN A 41 -14.60 -9.97 -14.51
N ILE A 42 -13.38 -10.22 -14.97
CA ILE A 42 -13.12 -10.82 -16.29
C ILE A 42 -13.38 -12.32 -16.22
N ARG A 43 -14.12 -12.85 -17.20
CA ARG A 43 -14.44 -14.28 -17.26
C ARG A 43 -13.18 -15.14 -17.42
N PRO A 44 -13.14 -16.33 -16.78
CA PRO A 44 -11.99 -17.23 -16.86
C PRO A 44 -11.87 -17.94 -18.22
N SER A 45 -10.75 -18.63 -18.38
CA SER A 45 -10.52 -19.54 -19.50
C SER A 45 -11.64 -20.58 -19.61
N GLY A 46 -12.06 -20.88 -20.83
CA GLY A 46 -13.11 -21.85 -21.14
C GLY A 46 -14.55 -21.36 -20.95
N SER A 47 -14.77 -20.14 -20.43
CA SER A 47 -16.11 -19.55 -20.34
C SER A 47 -16.69 -19.22 -21.71
N GLY A 48 -17.96 -19.53 -21.94
CA GLY A 48 -18.65 -19.28 -23.20
C GLY A 48 -18.76 -17.79 -23.56
N ILE A 49 -18.63 -17.48 -24.85
CA ILE A 49 -18.81 -16.14 -25.44
C ILE A 49 -20.01 -16.21 -26.38
N ALA A 50 -21.15 -15.68 -25.94
CA ALA A 50 -22.41 -15.75 -26.69
C ALA A 50 -22.30 -15.11 -28.11
N GLY A 51 -21.54 -14.03 -28.27
CA GLY A 51 -21.43 -13.30 -29.55
C GLY A 51 -20.68 -14.05 -30.66
N THR A 52 -19.85 -15.04 -30.30
CA THR A 52 -19.02 -15.80 -31.26
C THR A 52 -19.26 -17.30 -31.21
N ASN A 53 -20.08 -17.80 -30.27
CA ASN A 53 -20.20 -19.21 -29.90
C ASN A 53 -18.85 -19.88 -29.56
N GLY A 54 -17.84 -19.07 -29.21
CA GLY A 54 -16.52 -19.52 -28.79
C GLY A 54 -16.36 -19.53 -27.28
N THR A 55 -15.13 -19.71 -26.84
CA THR A 55 -14.74 -19.69 -25.42
C THR A 55 -13.67 -18.65 -25.14
N SER A 56 -13.66 -18.11 -23.93
CA SER A 56 -12.64 -17.19 -23.44
C SER A 56 -11.29 -17.88 -23.32
N ASN A 57 -10.23 -17.18 -23.68
CA ASN A 57 -8.84 -17.60 -23.44
C ASN A 57 -8.37 -17.32 -21.99
N GLY A 58 -9.20 -16.63 -21.18
CA GLY A 58 -8.92 -16.32 -19.79
C GLY A 58 -7.93 -15.17 -19.55
N LEU A 59 -7.45 -15.09 -18.31
CA LEU A 59 -6.64 -13.95 -17.85
C LEU A 59 -5.22 -13.94 -18.42
N CYS A 60 -4.59 -15.09 -18.60
CA CYS A 60 -3.17 -15.17 -18.96
C CYS A 60 -2.85 -14.48 -20.30
N PRO A 61 -3.52 -14.79 -21.43
CA PRO A 61 -3.26 -14.11 -22.70
C PRO A 61 -3.60 -12.61 -22.65
N MET A 62 -4.65 -12.23 -21.93
CA MET A 62 -5.01 -10.82 -21.72
C MET A 62 -3.87 -10.09 -20.99
N LEU A 63 -3.38 -10.64 -19.88
CA LEU A 63 -2.32 -10.03 -19.08
C LEU A 63 -0.99 -9.97 -19.82
N LYS A 64 -0.73 -10.85 -20.77
CA LYS A 64 0.43 -10.75 -21.65
C LYS A 64 0.40 -9.46 -22.48
N VAL A 65 -0.76 -9.08 -23.00
CA VAL A 65 -0.93 -7.80 -23.72
C VAL A 65 -0.66 -6.59 -22.79
N PHE A 66 -1.14 -6.63 -21.55
CA PHE A 66 -0.84 -5.60 -20.55
C PHE A 66 0.66 -5.55 -20.21
N ASN A 67 1.30 -6.71 -20.09
CA ASN A 67 2.74 -6.82 -19.86
C ASN A 67 3.56 -6.15 -20.96
N ASP A 68 3.26 -6.47 -22.23
CA ASP A 68 3.98 -5.93 -23.37
C ASP A 68 3.71 -4.43 -23.54
N THR A 69 2.48 -3.98 -23.22
CA THR A 69 2.15 -2.55 -23.18
C THR A 69 2.94 -1.83 -22.09
N ALA A 70 3.05 -2.37 -20.88
CA ALA A 70 3.85 -1.78 -19.80
C ALA A 70 5.31 -1.59 -20.22
N ARG A 71 5.89 -2.57 -20.92
CA ARG A 71 7.26 -2.47 -21.47
C ARG A 71 7.38 -1.44 -22.57
N TYR A 72 6.44 -1.41 -23.51
CA TYR A 72 6.46 -0.50 -24.66
C TYR A 72 6.30 0.96 -24.28
N VAL A 73 5.38 1.26 -23.35
CA VAL A 73 5.01 2.64 -22.99
C VAL A 73 6.02 3.28 -22.04
N ASP A 74 7.10 2.60 -21.69
CA ASP A 74 8.20 3.14 -20.90
C ASP A 74 9.00 4.21 -21.68
N GLN A 75 8.34 5.33 -21.97
CA GLN A 75 8.87 6.43 -22.73
C GLN A 75 9.34 7.62 -21.86
N GLY A 76 9.45 7.40 -20.56
CA GLY A 76 9.72 8.44 -19.56
C GLY A 76 11.11 9.08 -19.58
N GLY A 77 11.87 8.93 -20.67
CA GLY A 77 13.15 9.59 -20.85
C GLY A 77 14.18 9.28 -19.75
N GLY A 78 14.17 8.05 -19.22
CA GLY A 78 15.11 7.59 -18.20
C GLY A 78 14.80 8.05 -16.77
N LYS A 79 13.66 8.69 -16.52
CA LYS A 79 13.30 9.18 -15.17
C LYS A 79 12.67 8.10 -14.28
N ARG A 80 11.48 7.63 -14.61
CA ARG A 80 10.74 6.63 -13.82
C ARG A 80 9.88 5.77 -14.74
N LYS A 81 10.03 4.46 -14.63
CA LYS A 81 9.23 3.52 -15.41
C LYS A 81 7.81 3.43 -14.84
N GLY A 82 6.80 3.39 -15.71
CA GLY A 82 5.45 3.01 -15.33
C GLY A 82 5.42 1.52 -14.97
N SER A 83 4.57 1.15 -14.01
CA SER A 83 4.43 -0.24 -13.56
C SER A 83 2.98 -0.53 -13.23
N PHE A 84 2.54 -1.77 -13.51
CA PHE A 84 1.17 -2.21 -13.28
C PHE A 84 1.16 -3.33 -12.24
N ALA A 85 0.37 -3.16 -11.18
CA ALA A 85 0.01 -4.22 -10.24
C ALA A 85 -1.40 -4.72 -10.57
N ILE A 86 -1.53 -6.00 -10.81
CA ILE A 86 -2.77 -6.66 -11.16
C ILE A 86 -3.35 -7.33 -9.92
N TRP A 87 -4.60 -7.00 -9.58
CA TRP A 87 -5.28 -7.48 -8.40
C TRP A 87 -6.37 -8.46 -8.75
N LEU A 88 -6.33 -9.64 -8.14
CA LEU A 88 -7.30 -10.72 -8.34
C LEU A 88 -7.82 -11.22 -7.00
N GLU A 89 -9.09 -11.62 -6.95
CA GLU A 89 -9.65 -12.32 -5.79
C GLU A 89 -9.48 -13.84 -5.91
N PRO A 90 -9.20 -14.58 -4.81
CA PRO A 90 -8.86 -16.01 -4.87
C PRO A 90 -10.03 -16.93 -5.27
N TRP A 91 -11.25 -16.42 -5.35
CA TRP A 91 -12.40 -17.18 -5.87
C TRP A 91 -12.47 -17.23 -7.40
N HIS A 92 -11.57 -16.54 -8.11
CA HIS A 92 -11.53 -16.55 -9.57
C HIS A 92 -10.96 -17.88 -10.08
N PRO A 93 -11.57 -18.53 -11.11
CA PRO A 93 -11.11 -19.84 -11.60
C PRO A 93 -9.69 -19.88 -12.14
N ASP A 94 -9.18 -18.78 -12.72
CA ASP A 94 -7.83 -18.69 -13.26
C ASP A 94 -6.77 -18.38 -12.19
N ILE A 95 -7.09 -18.49 -10.88
CA ILE A 95 -6.17 -18.16 -9.79
C ILE A 95 -4.84 -18.93 -9.87
N GLU A 96 -4.87 -20.22 -10.18
CA GLU A 96 -3.66 -21.04 -10.25
C GLU A 96 -2.74 -20.58 -11.40
N THR A 97 -3.32 -20.31 -12.57
CA THR A 97 -2.57 -19.74 -13.72
C THR A 97 -2.01 -18.35 -13.39
N PHE A 98 -2.78 -17.54 -12.67
CA PHE A 98 -2.35 -16.21 -12.22
C PHE A 98 -1.12 -16.29 -11.29
N LEU A 99 -1.05 -17.26 -10.39
CA LEU A 99 0.11 -17.48 -9.50
C LEU A 99 1.38 -17.88 -10.28
N ASP A 100 1.23 -18.45 -11.47
CA ASP A 100 2.35 -18.91 -12.30
C ASP A 100 2.91 -17.83 -13.24
N LEU A 101 2.24 -16.69 -13.41
CA LEU A 101 2.58 -15.67 -14.41
C LEU A 101 3.99 -15.08 -14.26
N LYS A 102 4.54 -15.07 -13.05
CA LYS A 102 5.88 -14.50 -12.76
C LYS A 102 6.98 -15.56 -12.61
N LYS A 103 6.67 -16.84 -12.69
CA LYS A 103 7.67 -17.90 -12.56
C LYS A 103 8.77 -17.79 -13.62
N ASN A 104 10.01 -18.13 -13.25
CA ASN A 104 11.19 -18.05 -14.11
C ASN A 104 11.36 -19.24 -15.07
N HIS A 105 10.49 -20.22 -14.97
CA HIS A 105 10.53 -21.46 -15.77
C HIS A 105 9.16 -21.74 -16.41
N GLY A 106 9.11 -22.71 -17.33
CA GLY A 106 7.89 -23.11 -18.03
C GLY A 106 7.67 -22.38 -19.36
N ASP A 107 6.46 -22.48 -19.91
CA ASP A 107 6.14 -21.88 -21.21
C ASP A 107 6.10 -20.34 -21.13
N GLU A 108 6.91 -19.66 -21.92
CA GLU A 108 6.98 -18.19 -22.02
C GLU A 108 5.65 -17.57 -22.48
N ASN A 109 4.83 -18.30 -23.23
CA ASN A 109 3.52 -17.80 -23.64
C ASN A 109 2.54 -17.73 -22.47
N ALA A 110 2.81 -18.46 -21.38
CA ALA A 110 2.04 -18.46 -20.15
C ALA A 110 2.67 -17.56 -19.06
N ARG A 111 3.51 -16.58 -19.43
CA ARG A 111 4.21 -15.68 -18.51
C ARG A 111 3.96 -14.21 -18.83
N ALA A 112 3.91 -13.38 -17.78
CA ALA A 112 3.80 -11.91 -17.86
C ALA A 112 4.61 -11.31 -16.69
N ARG A 113 5.96 -11.42 -16.77
CA ARG A 113 6.88 -11.18 -15.64
C ARG A 113 7.10 -9.73 -15.29
N ASP A 114 6.83 -8.79 -16.19
CA ASP A 114 7.04 -7.36 -15.96
C ASP A 114 5.90 -6.72 -15.17
N LEU A 115 4.77 -7.44 -15.00
CA LEU A 115 3.67 -7.04 -14.14
C LEU A 115 3.95 -7.42 -12.67
N PHE A 116 3.31 -6.71 -11.75
CA PHE A 116 3.23 -7.07 -10.36
C PHE A 116 1.86 -7.70 -10.08
N TYR A 117 1.79 -8.56 -9.07
CA TYR A 117 0.58 -9.34 -8.78
C TYR A 117 0.19 -9.19 -7.31
N GLY A 118 -1.10 -8.99 -7.08
CA GLY A 118 -1.69 -8.92 -5.75
C GLY A 118 -2.98 -9.73 -5.64
N LEU A 119 -3.23 -10.26 -4.45
CA LEU A 119 -4.49 -10.92 -4.12
C LEU A 119 -5.31 -10.04 -3.17
N TRP A 120 -6.57 -9.86 -3.51
CA TRP A 120 -7.57 -9.17 -2.72
C TRP A 120 -8.41 -10.20 -1.99
N VAL A 121 -7.98 -10.53 -0.74
CA VAL A 121 -8.36 -11.75 -0.02
C VAL A 121 -9.57 -11.49 0.87
N PRO A 122 -10.74 -12.15 0.67
CA PRO A 122 -11.86 -12.08 1.59
C PRO A 122 -11.59 -12.89 2.87
N ASP A 123 -12.14 -12.44 4.00
CA ASP A 123 -12.00 -13.11 5.31
C ASP A 123 -12.47 -14.56 5.27
N LEU A 124 -13.50 -14.87 4.47
CA LEU A 124 -14.02 -16.22 4.29
C LEU A 124 -12.94 -17.20 3.77
N PHE A 125 -12.06 -16.76 2.86
CA PHE A 125 -10.97 -17.62 2.38
C PHE A 125 -10.05 -18.02 3.54
N MET A 126 -9.64 -17.06 4.38
CA MET A 126 -8.78 -17.34 5.53
C MET A 126 -9.47 -18.17 6.61
N LYS A 127 -10.79 -17.99 6.81
CA LYS A 127 -11.58 -18.87 7.67
C LYS A 127 -11.51 -20.32 7.20
N ARG A 128 -11.67 -20.55 5.88
CA ARG A 128 -11.62 -21.90 5.28
C ARG A 128 -10.22 -22.49 5.26
N VAL A 129 -9.19 -21.69 5.03
CA VAL A 129 -7.79 -22.12 5.20
C VAL A 129 -7.55 -22.62 6.61
N LYS A 130 -7.99 -21.87 7.62
CA LYS A 130 -7.83 -22.26 9.03
C LYS A 130 -8.61 -23.54 9.38
N ALA A 131 -9.80 -23.69 8.82
CA ALA A 131 -10.69 -24.83 9.08
C ALA A 131 -10.39 -26.04 8.18
N ASN A 132 -9.45 -25.93 7.22
CA ASN A 132 -9.13 -26.95 6.23
C ASN A 132 -10.36 -27.39 5.39
N GLU A 133 -11.16 -26.41 4.96
CA GLU A 133 -12.36 -26.61 4.19
C GLU A 133 -12.12 -26.48 2.67
N THR A 134 -13.12 -26.86 1.89
CA THR A 134 -13.14 -26.69 0.44
C THR A 134 -13.33 -25.23 0.07
N TRP A 135 -12.62 -24.78 -0.96
CA TRP A 135 -12.75 -23.46 -1.58
C TRP A 135 -13.32 -23.60 -3.00
N SER A 136 -14.41 -22.90 -3.26
CA SER A 136 -15.10 -22.90 -4.55
C SER A 136 -14.70 -21.70 -5.39
N MET A 137 -14.48 -21.91 -6.66
CA MET A 137 -14.14 -20.88 -7.64
C MET A 137 -15.32 -20.63 -8.55
N PHE A 138 -15.61 -19.38 -8.86
CA PHE A 138 -16.80 -18.96 -9.60
C PHE A 138 -16.43 -18.11 -10.81
N CYS A 139 -17.07 -18.36 -11.94
CA CYS A 139 -16.99 -17.48 -13.09
C CYS A 139 -17.78 -16.18 -12.79
N PRO A 140 -17.16 -15.01 -12.87
CA PRO A 140 -17.85 -13.74 -12.53
C PRO A 140 -19.01 -13.42 -13.47
N HIS A 141 -19.02 -13.97 -14.69
CA HIS A 141 -20.11 -13.80 -15.65
C HIS A 141 -21.38 -14.57 -15.22
N THR A 142 -21.22 -15.79 -14.73
CA THR A 142 -22.35 -16.64 -14.30
C THR A 142 -22.71 -16.45 -12.81
N CYS A 143 -21.78 -15.92 -12.03
CA CYS A 143 -21.92 -15.66 -10.59
C CYS A 143 -21.53 -14.20 -10.30
N PRO A 144 -22.30 -13.21 -10.79
CA PRO A 144 -21.98 -11.79 -10.61
C PRO A 144 -22.09 -11.34 -9.16
N GLY A 145 -21.41 -10.23 -8.83
CA GLY A 145 -21.55 -9.52 -7.57
C GLY A 145 -20.53 -9.89 -6.48
N LEU A 146 -19.78 -11.00 -6.61
CA LEU A 146 -18.77 -11.38 -5.62
C LEU A 146 -17.69 -10.29 -5.41
N GLN A 147 -17.26 -9.62 -6.46
CA GLN A 147 -16.32 -8.51 -6.36
C GLN A 147 -16.92 -7.24 -5.75
N ASP A 148 -18.25 -7.11 -5.79
CA ASP A 148 -19.00 -5.92 -5.40
C ASP A 148 -19.52 -5.98 -3.96
N THR A 149 -19.30 -7.10 -3.28
CA THR A 149 -19.71 -7.37 -1.90
C THR A 149 -18.49 -7.70 -1.04
N TRP A 150 -18.60 -7.47 0.27
CA TRP A 150 -17.58 -7.81 1.28
C TRP A 150 -18.25 -8.19 2.62
N GLY A 151 -17.52 -8.78 3.54
CA GLY A 151 -18.01 -9.20 4.84
C GLY A 151 -19.14 -10.22 4.74
N ASP A 152 -20.19 -10.04 5.53
CA ASP A 152 -21.31 -10.98 5.61
C ASP A 152 -22.11 -11.07 4.30
N GLU A 153 -22.19 -9.96 3.53
CA GLU A 153 -22.87 -9.96 2.22
C GLU A 153 -22.09 -10.81 1.21
N PHE A 154 -20.78 -10.72 1.20
CA PHE A 154 -19.93 -11.58 0.37
C PHE A 154 -20.11 -13.04 0.77
N GLU A 155 -20.01 -13.35 2.06
CA GLU A 155 -20.14 -14.72 2.55
C GLU A 155 -21.51 -15.33 2.21
N ALA A 156 -22.59 -14.57 2.37
CA ALA A 156 -23.94 -15.01 2.01
C ALA A 156 -24.08 -15.29 0.50
N LEU A 157 -23.57 -14.39 -0.35
CA LEU A 157 -23.61 -14.55 -1.81
C LEU A 157 -22.75 -15.73 -2.27
N TYR A 158 -21.56 -15.89 -1.70
CA TYR A 158 -20.64 -16.98 -2.00
C TYR A 158 -21.26 -18.34 -1.65
N ARG A 159 -21.84 -18.50 -0.44
CA ARG A 159 -22.53 -19.72 0.00
C ARG A 159 -23.78 -20.02 -0.84
N LYS A 160 -24.50 -18.98 -1.26
CA LYS A 160 -25.63 -19.14 -2.19
C LYS A 160 -25.18 -19.80 -3.50
N TYR A 161 -24.09 -19.32 -4.10
CA TYR A 161 -23.58 -19.93 -5.35
C TYR A 161 -23.05 -21.35 -5.15
N GLU A 162 -22.49 -21.67 -3.99
CA GLU A 162 -22.14 -23.05 -3.64
C GLU A 162 -23.38 -23.95 -3.56
N PHE A 163 -24.42 -23.48 -2.85
CA PHE A 163 -25.68 -24.23 -2.71
C PHE A 163 -26.37 -24.45 -4.06
N GLU A 164 -26.31 -23.48 -4.95
CA GLU A 164 -26.83 -23.59 -6.33
C GLU A 164 -25.99 -24.47 -7.25
N GLY A 165 -24.86 -25.01 -6.79
CA GLY A 165 -23.98 -25.87 -7.57
C GLY A 165 -23.25 -25.12 -8.71
N LYS A 166 -23.06 -23.80 -8.60
CA LYS A 166 -22.47 -22.95 -9.64
C LYS A 166 -20.95 -22.90 -9.61
N ALA A 167 -20.29 -23.65 -8.75
CA ALA A 167 -18.84 -23.69 -8.70
C ALA A 167 -18.24 -24.18 -10.04
N HIS A 168 -17.36 -23.37 -10.61
CA HIS A 168 -16.62 -23.74 -11.81
C HIS A 168 -15.56 -24.81 -11.50
N LYS A 169 -14.91 -24.68 -10.36
CA LYS A 169 -13.89 -25.59 -9.82
C LYS A 169 -13.90 -25.50 -8.30
N THR A 170 -13.51 -26.58 -7.63
CA THR A 170 -13.28 -26.61 -6.19
C THR A 170 -11.88 -27.13 -5.89
N ILE A 171 -11.26 -26.61 -4.82
CA ILE A 171 -9.95 -27.02 -4.32
C ILE A 171 -9.99 -26.99 -2.79
N ASN A 172 -9.08 -27.70 -2.13
CA ASN A 172 -8.89 -27.50 -0.71
C ASN A 172 -8.27 -26.11 -0.45
N ALA A 173 -8.81 -25.35 0.52
CA ALA A 173 -8.36 -23.98 0.79
C ALA A 173 -6.90 -23.92 1.26
N GLN A 174 -6.43 -24.89 2.04
CA GLN A 174 -5.02 -24.97 2.45
C GLN A 174 -4.10 -25.30 1.28
N GLU A 175 -4.55 -26.15 0.34
CA GLU A 175 -3.77 -26.43 -0.87
C GLU A 175 -3.56 -25.16 -1.70
N LEU A 176 -4.61 -24.36 -1.90
CA LEU A 176 -4.48 -23.08 -2.60
C LEU A 176 -3.58 -22.10 -1.81
N TRP A 177 -3.71 -22.07 -0.49
CA TRP A 177 -2.85 -21.23 0.36
C TRP A 177 -1.37 -21.61 0.24
N LEU A 178 -1.05 -22.89 0.22
CA LEU A 178 0.32 -23.35 0.01
C LEU A 178 0.85 -22.93 -1.36
N LYS A 179 0.05 -23.05 -2.43
CA LYS A 179 0.43 -22.56 -3.78
C LYS A 179 0.71 -21.05 -3.79
N ILE A 180 -0.06 -20.26 -3.02
CA ILE A 180 0.19 -18.83 -2.86
C ILE A 180 1.54 -18.61 -2.16
N CYS A 181 1.81 -19.31 -1.07
CA CYS A 181 3.08 -19.21 -0.34
C CYS A 181 4.27 -19.63 -1.20
N ASP A 182 4.15 -20.71 -1.98
CA ASP A 182 5.19 -21.16 -2.89
C ASP A 182 5.50 -20.11 -3.96
N SER A 183 4.47 -19.49 -4.55
CA SER A 183 4.64 -18.39 -5.49
C SER A 183 5.37 -17.20 -4.85
N GLN A 184 5.04 -16.87 -3.58
CA GLN A 184 5.72 -15.77 -2.85
C GLN A 184 7.19 -16.08 -2.57
N ILE A 185 7.52 -17.33 -2.20
CA ILE A 185 8.90 -17.76 -1.97
C ILE A 185 9.70 -17.69 -3.27
N GLU A 186 9.13 -18.16 -4.39
CA GLU A 186 9.82 -18.21 -5.66
C GLU A 186 9.96 -16.85 -6.34
N THR A 187 8.93 -15.99 -6.28
CA THR A 187 8.83 -14.78 -7.11
C THR A 187 8.71 -13.46 -6.33
N GLY A 188 8.49 -13.52 -5.01
CA GLY A 188 8.17 -12.35 -4.18
C GLY A 188 6.73 -11.83 -4.35
N THR A 189 5.91 -12.51 -5.16
CA THR A 189 4.50 -12.16 -5.42
C THR A 189 3.60 -13.39 -5.31
N PRO A 190 2.29 -13.26 -5.09
CA PRO A 190 1.50 -12.01 -5.04
C PRO A 190 1.60 -11.26 -3.70
N TYR A 191 1.33 -9.96 -3.71
CA TYR A 191 1.01 -9.20 -2.50
C TYR A 191 -0.30 -9.73 -1.90
N LEU A 192 -0.47 -9.62 -0.58
CA LEU A 192 -1.70 -10.01 0.09
C LEU A 192 -2.34 -8.80 0.76
N MET A 193 -3.59 -8.49 0.42
CA MET A 193 -4.39 -7.51 1.11
C MET A 193 -5.77 -8.07 1.44
N TYR A 194 -6.30 -7.68 2.58
CA TYR A 194 -7.53 -8.25 3.14
C TYR A 194 -8.74 -7.38 2.82
N LYS A 195 -9.56 -7.86 1.88
CA LYS A 195 -10.72 -7.19 1.31
C LYS A 195 -11.65 -6.62 2.38
N ASP A 196 -12.07 -7.46 3.32
CA ASP A 196 -13.09 -7.10 4.31
C ASP A 196 -12.57 -6.06 5.28
N ALA A 197 -11.32 -6.20 5.74
CA ALA A 197 -10.68 -5.23 6.63
C ALA A 197 -10.51 -3.87 5.95
N CYS A 198 -10.05 -3.84 4.68
CA CYS A 198 -9.88 -2.62 3.90
C CYS A 198 -11.23 -1.89 3.71
N ASN A 199 -12.28 -2.62 3.35
CA ASN A 199 -13.61 -2.02 3.16
C ASN A 199 -14.22 -1.55 4.48
N ARG A 200 -14.17 -2.37 5.54
CA ARG A 200 -14.74 -2.05 6.85
C ARG A 200 -14.13 -0.80 7.47
N LYS A 201 -12.86 -0.53 7.21
CA LYS A 201 -12.09 0.55 7.85
C LYS A 201 -11.87 1.76 6.93
N SER A 202 -12.50 1.81 5.77
CA SER A 202 -12.37 2.94 4.85
C SER A 202 -13.35 4.06 5.17
N ASN A 203 -12.88 5.30 5.12
CA ASN A 203 -13.75 6.47 5.15
C ASN A 203 -14.54 6.66 3.84
N GLN A 204 -14.26 5.86 2.81
CA GLN A 204 -14.98 5.87 1.53
C GLN A 204 -16.05 4.77 1.42
N GLN A 205 -16.44 4.11 2.52
CA GLN A 205 -17.46 3.04 2.55
C GLN A 205 -18.80 3.45 1.91
N ASN A 206 -19.15 4.71 1.97
CA ASN A 206 -20.39 5.25 1.41
C ASN A 206 -20.38 5.33 -0.13
N LEU A 207 -19.27 5.07 -0.79
CA LEU A 207 -19.16 5.12 -2.25
C LEU A 207 -19.44 3.78 -2.90
N GLY A 208 -19.12 2.70 -2.24
CA GLY A 208 -19.25 1.32 -2.72
C GLY A 208 -18.09 0.44 -2.27
N THR A 209 -17.99 -0.76 -2.82
CA THR A 209 -16.95 -1.72 -2.48
C THR A 209 -15.60 -1.34 -3.10
N ILE A 210 -14.56 -1.30 -2.28
CA ILE A 210 -13.17 -1.15 -2.73
C ILE A 210 -12.66 -2.50 -3.20
N ARG A 211 -12.07 -2.55 -4.40
CA ARG A 211 -11.79 -3.79 -5.14
C ARG A 211 -10.30 -4.12 -5.27
N SER A 212 -9.43 -3.20 -4.90
CA SER A 212 -7.97 -3.36 -5.02
C SER A 212 -7.21 -2.31 -4.23
N SER A 213 -5.89 -2.41 -4.28
CA SER A 213 -4.96 -1.37 -3.86
C SER A 213 -4.16 -0.84 -5.06
N ASN A 214 -3.26 0.11 -4.82
CA ASN A 214 -2.33 0.63 -5.82
C ASN A 214 -1.14 -0.31 -6.07
N LEU A 215 -0.11 0.17 -6.76
CA LEU A 215 1.10 -0.57 -7.07
C LEU A 215 1.89 -1.00 -5.82
N CYS A 216 1.94 -0.15 -4.79
CA CYS A 216 2.78 -0.33 -3.61
C CYS A 216 1.99 -0.67 -2.33
N CYS A 217 0.70 -0.93 -2.43
CA CYS A 217 -0.19 -1.39 -1.35
C CYS A 217 -0.51 -0.39 -0.23
N GLU A 218 -0.06 0.87 -0.31
CA GLU A 218 -0.31 1.89 0.71
C GLU A 218 -1.62 2.66 0.53
N VAL A 219 -2.27 2.53 -0.62
CA VAL A 219 -3.50 3.25 -0.96
C VAL A 219 -4.65 2.29 -1.14
N VAL A 220 -5.75 2.57 -0.45
CA VAL A 220 -7.02 1.82 -0.53
C VAL A 220 -8.12 2.83 -0.79
N GLU A 221 -8.55 2.94 -2.05
CA GLU A 221 -9.52 3.92 -2.52
C GLU A 221 -10.60 3.27 -3.38
N TYR A 222 -11.78 3.87 -3.37
CA TYR A 222 -12.89 3.47 -4.21
C TYR A 222 -12.59 3.73 -5.69
N THR A 223 -12.91 2.75 -6.52
CA THR A 223 -12.83 2.83 -7.99
C THR A 223 -14.08 2.26 -8.63
N SER A 224 -14.43 2.78 -9.81
CA SER A 224 -15.48 2.23 -10.68
C SER A 224 -15.04 2.32 -12.14
N PRO A 225 -15.82 1.80 -13.10
CA PRO A 225 -15.53 2.02 -14.51
C PRO A 225 -15.44 3.52 -14.90
N GLU A 226 -16.10 4.41 -14.17
CA GLU A 226 -16.15 5.86 -14.42
C GLU A 226 -15.19 6.66 -13.52
N GLU A 227 -14.60 6.04 -12.50
CA GLU A 227 -13.75 6.70 -11.52
C GLU A 227 -12.42 5.95 -11.32
N THR A 228 -11.33 6.56 -11.78
CA THR A 228 -9.97 6.12 -11.48
C THR A 228 -9.47 6.86 -10.24
N ALA A 229 -9.19 6.13 -9.17
CA ALA A 229 -8.68 6.75 -7.95
C ALA A 229 -7.26 7.28 -8.14
N VAL A 230 -6.97 8.40 -7.50
CA VAL A 230 -5.67 9.10 -7.60
C VAL A 230 -5.23 9.51 -6.23
N CYS A 231 -4.07 9.05 -5.77
CA CYS A 231 -3.49 9.52 -4.53
C CYS A 231 -2.36 10.52 -4.76
N THR A 232 -2.49 11.69 -4.14
CA THR A 232 -1.48 12.73 -4.12
C THR A 232 -0.67 12.63 -2.84
N LEU A 233 0.63 12.30 -2.94
CA LEU A 233 1.44 11.82 -1.84
C LEU A 233 2.47 12.86 -1.35
N ALA A 234 2.74 12.86 -0.03
CA ALA A 234 3.87 13.52 0.60
C ALA A 234 4.40 12.71 1.77
N SER A 235 5.72 12.76 2.02
CA SER A 235 6.35 12.10 3.18
C SER A 235 7.04 13.09 4.10
N LEU A 236 6.87 12.91 5.41
CA LEU A 236 7.42 13.76 6.46
C LEU A 236 8.77 13.19 6.94
N ALA A 237 9.83 14.00 6.88
CA ALA A 237 11.16 13.62 7.34
C ALA A 237 11.24 13.69 8.87
N LEU A 238 10.93 12.58 9.56
CA LEU A 238 10.87 12.50 11.02
C LEU A 238 12.15 12.95 11.76
N PRO A 239 13.38 12.67 11.24
CA PRO A 239 14.60 13.13 11.91
C PRO A 239 14.69 14.64 12.09
N LYS A 240 13.96 15.42 11.28
CA LYS A 240 13.88 16.88 11.44
C LYS A 240 12.98 17.33 12.59
N CYS A 241 12.23 16.41 13.20
CA CYS A 241 11.40 16.64 14.38
C CYS A 241 12.14 16.31 15.69
N LEU A 242 13.43 15.99 15.65
CA LEU A 242 14.24 15.79 16.84
C LEU A 242 14.82 17.11 17.36
N ALA A 243 14.73 17.32 18.66
CA ALA A 243 15.41 18.39 19.40
C ALA A 243 16.25 17.76 20.52
N GLY A 244 17.56 17.70 20.31
CA GLY A 244 18.45 16.94 21.19
C GLY A 244 18.01 15.48 21.30
N ASN A 245 17.72 15.03 22.51
CA ASN A 245 17.35 13.64 22.83
C ASN A 245 15.83 13.45 23.00
N HIS A 246 14.98 14.29 22.40
CA HIS A 246 13.53 14.12 22.46
C HIS A 246 12.88 14.40 21.11
N PHE A 247 11.68 13.84 20.91
CA PHE A 247 10.89 14.01 19.70
C PHE A 247 9.86 15.13 19.89
N GLU A 248 9.87 16.14 19.00
CA GLU A 248 8.97 17.30 19.05
C GLU A 248 7.67 17.04 18.27
N HIS A 249 6.65 16.53 18.92
CA HIS A 249 5.32 16.32 18.33
C HIS A 249 4.69 17.62 17.79
N SER A 250 4.91 18.75 18.46
CA SER A 250 4.41 20.08 18.02
C SER A 250 4.99 20.51 16.67
N ARG A 251 6.25 20.17 16.40
CA ARG A 251 6.90 20.42 15.11
C ARG A 251 6.33 19.51 14.02
N LEU A 252 6.15 18.22 14.33
CA LEU A 252 5.53 17.25 13.43
C LEU A 252 4.11 17.70 13.05
N GLU A 253 3.30 18.14 14.03
CA GLU A 253 1.95 18.65 13.79
C GLU A 253 1.95 19.84 12.81
N LYS A 254 2.82 20.83 13.00
CA LYS A 254 2.94 21.99 12.09
C LYS A 254 3.28 21.58 10.67
N ILE A 255 4.24 20.66 10.51
CA ILE A 255 4.66 20.17 9.18
C ILE A 255 3.56 19.36 8.51
N ALA A 256 2.85 18.49 9.26
CA ALA A 256 1.73 17.73 8.74
C ALA A 256 0.58 18.62 8.24
N ARG A 257 0.22 19.66 9.00
CA ARG A 257 -0.77 20.66 8.57
C ARG A 257 -0.35 21.38 7.28
N LEU A 258 0.92 21.78 7.17
CA LEU A 258 1.44 22.40 5.95
C LEU A 258 1.36 21.45 4.75
N ALA A 259 1.68 20.17 4.95
CA ALA A 259 1.57 19.16 3.90
C ALA A 259 0.12 19.02 3.40
N VAL A 260 -0.89 19.03 4.28
CA VAL A 260 -2.31 19.00 3.87
C VAL A 260 -2.65 20.20 2.97
N ARG A 261 -2.21 21.42 3.33
CA ARG A 261 -2.46 22.62 2.49
C ARG A 261 -1.83 22.48 1.11
N ASN A 262 -0.56 22.07 1.07
CA ASN A 262 0.19 21.92 -0.18
C ASN A 262 -0.42 20.85 -1.08
N LEU A 263 -0.79 19.68 -0.51
CA LEU A 263 -1.40 18.61 -1.30
C LEU A 263 -2.79 18.99 -1.83
N ASN A 264 -3.59 19.76 -1.06
CA ASN A 264 -4.85 20.30 -1.58
C ASN A 264 -4.63 21.25 -2.77
N ALA A 265 -3.60 22.11 -2.72
CA ALA A 265 -3.24 22.94 -3.87
C ALA A 265 -2.80 22.09 -5.06
N VAL A 266 -2.03 21.02 -4.84
CA VAL A 266 -1.64 20.07 -5.90
C VAL A 266 -2.87 19.43 -6.54
N VAL A 267 -3.87 18.96 -5.78
CA VAL A 267 -5.12 18.41 -6.32
C VAL A 267 -5.82 19.40 -7.26
N ASP A 268 -5.78 20.70 -6.94
CA ASP A 268 -6.47 21.74 -7.71
C ASP A 268 -5.75 22.08 -9.03
N ILE A 269 -4.42 22.08 -9.04
CA ILE A 269 -3.59 22.46 -10.20
C ILE A 269 -3.09 21.28 -11.04
N ASN A 270 -3.29 20.05 -10.59
CA ASN A 270 -2.82 18.86 -11.30
C ASN A 270 -3.46 18.71 -12.68
N THR A 271 -2.69 18.20 -13.64
CA THR A 271 -3.19 17.73 -14.92
C THR A 271 -3.35 16.21 -14.87
N TYR A 272 -4.50 15.72 -15.28
CA TYR A 272 -4.83 14.30 -15.19
C TYR A 272 -4.68 13.62 -16.56
N PRO A 273 -4.11 12.42 -16.63
CA PRO A 273 -3.89 11.72 -17.90
C PRO A 273 -5.17 11.17 -18.54
N VAL A 274 -6.20 10.93 -17.70
CA VAL A 274 -7.52 10.42 -18.10
C VAL A 274 -8.61 11.16 -17.34
N VAL A 275 -9.77 11.30 -17.94
CA VAL A 275 -10.88 12.09 -17.38
C VAL A 275 -11.45 11.47 -16.10
N GLU A 276 -11.48 10.15 -16.02
CA GLU A 276 -11.95 9.41 -14.85
C GLU A 276 -11.09 9.70 -13.60
N ALA A 277 -9.79 9.96 -13.80
CA ALA A 277 -8.88 10.35 -12.71
C ALA A 277 -9.19 11.77 -12.22
N GLU A 278 -9.49 12.70 -13.10
CA GLU A 278 -9.89 14.06 -12.74
C GLU A 278 -11.22 14.06 -11.98
N ILE A 279 -12.21 13.32 -12.47
CA ILE A 279 -13.53 13.18 -11.83
C ILE A 279 -13.38 12.67 -10.40
N SER A 280 -12.71 11.54 -10.21
CA SER A 280 -12.52 10.91 -8.91
C SER A 280 -11.75 11.82 -7.95
N ASN A 281 -10.58 12.34 -8.38
CA ASN A 281 -9.72 13.12 -7.48
C ASN A 281 -10.33 14.45 -7.05
N LYS A 282 -11.02 15.16 -7.95
CA LYS A 282 -11.72 16.40 -7.61
C LYS A 282 -12.97 16.16 -6.76
N ARG A 283 -13.64 15.02 -6.93
CA ARG A 283 -14.85 14.65 -6.21
C ARG A 283 -14.57 14.23 -4.77
N HIS A 284 -13.56 13.39 -4.57
CA HIS A 284 -13.25 12.79 -3.27
C HIS A 284 -12.06 13.44 -2.56
N ARG A 285 -11.16 14.09 -3.29
CA ARG A 285 -9.97 14.81 -2.82
C ARG A 285 -9.12 13.99 -1.84
N PRO A 286 -8.79 12.73 -2.12
CA PRO A 286 -7.89 11.96 -1.26
C PRO A 286 -6.47 12.53 -1.35
N ILE A 287 -5.77 12.50 -0.24
CA ILE A 287 -4.34 12.76 -0.14
C ILE A 287 -3.70 11.68 0.72
N GLY A 288 -2.40 11.44 0.55
CA GLY A 288 -1.67 10.45 1.33
C GLY A 288 -0.41 11.06 1.95
N ILE A 289 -0.43 11.25 3.26
CA ILE A 289 0.72 11.72 4.02
C ILE A 289 1.36 10.53 4.72
N GLY A 290 2.61 10.25 4.37
CA GLY A 290 3.45 9.22 4.99
C GLY A 290 4.63 9.82 5.72
N ILE A 291 5.58 8.97 6.06
CA ILE A 291 6.78 9.30 6.81
C ILE A 291 8.04 8.76 6.13
N GLN A 292 9.19 9.27 6.51
CA GLN A 292 10.51 8.70 6.25
C GLN A 292 11.42 8.90 7.45
N GLY A 293 12.36 7.98 7.65
CA GLY A 293 13.37 8.11 8.69
C GLY A 293 12.89 7.70 10.09
N LEU A 294 11.92 6.78 10.22
CA LEU A 294 11.49 6.30 11.54
C LEU A 294 12.64 5.59 12.27
N HIS A 295 13.38 4.71 11.56
CA HIS A 295 14.52 4.01 12.18
C HIS A 295 15.66 4.97 12.52
N ASP A 296 15.88 6.03 11.73
CA ASP A 296 16.86 7.08 12.08
C ASP A 296 16.50 7.78 13.39
N VAL A 297 15.19 8.05 13.62
CA VAL A 297 14.71 8.62 14.89
C VAL A 297 15.02 7.66 16.05
N PHE A 298 14.71 6.37 15.90
CA PHE A 298 14.97 5.40 16.94
C PHE A 298 16.46 5.29 17.26
N GLN A 299 17.33 5.23 16.23
CA GLN A 299 18.78 5.17 16.42
C GLN A 299 19.33 6.41 17.12
N ARG A 300 18.88 7.61 16.74
CA ARG A 300 19.29 8.87 17.38
C ARG A 300 18.82 9.01 18.82
N LEU A 301 17.71 8.37 19.18
CA LEU A 301 17.18 8.33 20.55
C LEU A 301 17.71 7.13 21.35
N ASN A 302 18.66 6.34 20.80
CA ASN A 302 19.17 5.10 21.37
C ASN A 302 18.06 4.08 21.73
N MET A 303 17.03 3.98 20.90
CA MET A 303 15.92 3.05 21.06
C MET A 303 16.11 1.84 20.12
N PRO A 304 16.24 0.62 20.60
CA PRO A 304 16.15 -0.57 19.75
C PRO A 304 14.80 -0.60 19.01
N TYR A 305 14.83 -1.03 17.74
CA TYR A 305 13.64 -1.03 16.88
C TYR A 305 12.48 -1.88 17.44
N ASP A 306 12.81 -2.93 18.15
CA ASP A 306 11.89 -3.89 18.77
C ASP A 306 11.58 -3.58 20.25
N SER A 307 11.95 -2.38 20.74
CA SER A 307 11.68 -1.96 22.12
C SER A 307 10.25 -1.45 22.33
N SER A 308 9.81 -1.47 23.58
CA SER A 308 8.51 -0.88 24.00
C SER A 308 8.46 0.63 23.80
N GLU A 309 9.59 1.31 23.99
CA GLU A 309 9.75 2.76 23.78
C GLU A 309 9.58 3.13 22.30
N ALA A 310 10.18 2.34 21.40
CA ALA A 310 10.04 2.51 19.97
C ALA A 310 8.58 2.27 19.53
N ALA A 311 7.93 1.24 20.06
CA ALA A 311 6.53 0.94 19.79
C ALA A 311 5.59 2.08 20.24
N LYS A 312 5.81 2.63 21.43
CA LYS A 312 5.08 3.78 21.97
C LYS A 312 5.27 5.01 21.09
N LEU A 313 6.52 5.37 20.78
CA LEU A 313 6.82 6.54 19.94
C LEU A 313 6.23 6.41 18.53
N ASN A 314 6.28 5.21 17.94
CA ASN A 314 5.66 4.91 16.66
C ASN A 314 4.14 5.22 16.68
N ALA A 315 3.41 4.75 17.68
CA ALA A 315 1.98 5.03 17.82
C ALA A 315 1.71 6.54 18.01
N GLU A 316 2.47 7.19 18.86
CA GLU A 316 2.34 8.64 19.13
C GLU A 316 2.62 9.52 17.90
N ILE A 317 3.59 9.13 17.06
CA ILE A 317 3.89 9.81 15.78
C ILE A 317 2.68 9.75 14.85
N PHE A 318 2.11 8.55 14.63
CA PHE A 318 0.97 8.39 13.74
C PHE A 318 -0.31 9.01 14.28
N GLU A 319 -0.53 8.96 15.60
CA GLU A 319 -1.61 9.72 16.27
C GLU A 319 -1.50 11.21 16.02
N THR A 320 -0.28 11.77 16.15
CA THR A 320 -0.01 13.19 15.89
C THR A 320 -0.29 13.57 14.44
N ILE A 321 0.17 12.76 13.48
CA ILE A 321 -0.06 13.01 12.06
C ILE A 321 -1.56 12.96 11.76
N TYR A 322 -2.27 11.96 12.25
CA TYR A 322 -3.70 11.79 11.99
C TYR A 322 -4.51 12.96 12.58
N TYR A 323 -4.23 13.37 13.84
CA TYR A 323 -4.87 14.53 14.45
C TYR A 323 -4.60 15.82 13.68
N ALA A 324 -3.35 16.06 13.30
CA ALA A 324 -2.95 17.26 12.59
C ALA A 324 -3.60 17.36 11.20
N THR A 325 -3.61 16.23 10.46
CA THR A 325 -4.16 16.18 9.10
C THR A 325 -5.68 16.32 9.09
N LEU A 326 -6.39 15.67 10.01
CA LEU A 326 -7.84 15.83 10.19
C LEU A 326 -8.20 17.27 10.57
N SER A 327 -7.48 17.84 11.54
CA SER A 327 -7.72 19.21 12.01
C SER A 327 -7.55 20.22 10.87
N GLU A 328 -6.49 20.09 10.06
CA GLU A 328 -6.25 21.00 8.95
C GLU A 328 -7.27 20.81 7.82
N SER A 329 -7.60 19.56 7.47
CA SER A 329 -8.61 19.24 6.47
C SER A 329 -9.98 19.81 6.87
N MET A 330 -10.35 19.75 8.16
CA MET A 330 -11.56 20.35 8.71
C MET A 330 -11.52 21.88 8.61
N LEU A 331 -10.39 22.52 8.93
CA LEU A 331 -10.24 23.99 8.84
C LEU A 331 -10.37 24.47 7.39
N ILE A 332 -9.79 23.75 6.43
CA ILE A 332 -9.95 24.08 5.00
C ILE A 332 -11.42 23.89 4.58
N ALA A 333 -12.07 22.81 4.99
CA ALA A 333 -13.48 22.59 4.70
C ALA A 333 -14.38 23.69 5.29
N LYS A 334 -14.10 24.13 6.51
CA LYS A 334 -14.80 25.26 7.16
C LYS A 334 -14.64 26.56 6.37
N ALA A 335 -13.46 26.81 5.82
CA ALA A 335 -13.16 28.04 5.06
C ALA A 335 -13.70 27.99 3.62
N THR A 336 -13.90 26.79 3.07
CA THR A 336 -14.32 26.58 1.67
C THR A 336 -15.62 25.76 1.60
N LYS A 337 -15.47 24.45 1.47
CA LYS A 337 -16.53 23.43 1.54
C LYS A 337 -15.90 22.03 1.71
N PRO A 338 -16.63 21.06 2.27
CA PRO A 338 -16.21 19.67 2.31
C PRO A 338 -16.01 19.09 0.90
N TYR A 339 -15.30 17.95 0.81
CA TYR A 339 -15.30 17.17 -0.42
C TYR A 339 -16.72 16.69 -0.77
N SER A 340 -17.02 16.49 -2.06
CA SER A 340 -18.40 16.36 -2.56
C SER A 340 -19.16 15.16 -1.96
N THR A 341 -18.46 14.08 -1.63
CA THR A 341 -19.03 12.83 -1.11
C THR A 341 -18.86 12.66 0.40
N PHE A 342 -18.64 13.74 1.13
CA PHE A 342 -18.48 13.72 2.59
C PHE A 342 -19.72 13.18 3.31
N LYS A 343 -20.91 13.59 2.85
CA LYS A 343 -22.17 13.16 3.46
C LYS A 343 -22.35 11.64 3.31
N GLY A 344 -22.61 10.95 4.40
CA GLY A 344 -22.75 9.50 4.47
C GLY A 344 -21.45 8.76 4.82
N SER A 345 -20.29 9.41 4.73
CA SER A 345 -19.02 8.81 5.15
C SER A 345 -18.98 8.55 6.67
N PRO A 346 -18.14 7.63 7.16
CA PRO A 346 -17.90 7.46 8.59
C PRO A 346 -17.56 8.75 9.32
N ALA A 347 -16.66 9.56 8.78
CA ALA A 347 -16.27 10.84 9.36
C ALA A 347 -17.44 11.83 9.50
N SER A 348 -18.43 11.80 8.59
CA SER A 348 -19.63 12.62 8.68
C SER A 348 -20.51 12.28 9.90
N LYS A 349 -20.36 11.07 10.41
CA LYS A 349 -21.03 10.55 11.63
C LYS A 349 -20.15 10.71 12.87
N GLY A 350 -18.94 11.25 12.76
CA GLY A 350 -17.96 11.36 13.82
C GLY A 350 -17.22 10.06 14.14
N ILE A 351 -17.25 9.10 13.21
CA ILE A 351 -16.50 7.84 13.29
C ILE A 351 -15.17 8.04 12.57
N LEU A 352 -14.08 7.97 13.32
CA LEU A 352 -12.72 8.13 12.82
C LEU A 352 -12.02 6.76 12.70
N GLN A 353 -10.78 6.76 12.21
CA GLN A 353 -10.06 5.52 11.92
C GLN A 353 -9.92 4.63 13.16
N PHE A 354 -9.48 5.18 14.29
CA PHE A 354 -9.33 4.41 15.54
C PHE A 354 -10.66 3.83 16.06
N ASP A 355 -11.80 4.49 15.81
CA ASP A 355 -13.13 3.94 16.16
C ASP A 355 -13.43 2.69 15.31
N MET A 356 -13.10 2.71 14.01
CA MET A 356 -13.27 1.56 13.12
C MET A 356 -12.34 0.39 13.46
N TRP A 357 -11.23 0.67 14.17
CA TRP A 357 -10.34 -0.36 14.72
C TRP A 357 -10.73 -0.81 16.13
N GLY A 358 -11.73 -0.16 16.76
CA GLY A 358 -12.11 -0.44 18.15
C GLY A 358 -11.01 -0.07 19.17
N VAL A 359 -10.20 0.93 18.86
CA VAL A 359 -9.10 1.40 19.71
C VAL A 359 -9.44 2.75 20.32
N THR A 360 -9.17 2.90 21.61
CA THR A 360 -9.26 4.21 22.29
C THR A 360 -7.96 4.97 22.08
N PRO A 361 -7.99 6.16 21.47
CA PRO A 361 -6.80 6.99 21.28
C PRO A 361 -6.27 7.52 22.62
N SER A 362 -5.06 8.05 22.61
CA SER A 362 -4.48 8.64 23.84
C SER A 362 -5.20 9.94 24.23
N THR A 363 -4.90 10.42 25.44
CA THR A 363 -5.40 11.71 25.95
C THR A 363 -4.55 12.90 25.48
N ARG A 364 -3.63 12.71 24.53
CA ARG A 364 -2.75 13.75 23.99
C ARG A 364 -3.54 14.84 23.28
N TYR A 365 -4.65 14.49 22.64
CA TYR A 365 -5.49 15.39 21.86
C TYR A 365 -6.95 15.32 22.30
N ASP A 366 -7.68 16.44 22.12
CA ASP A 366 -9.13 16.52 22.35
C ASP A 366 -9.89 15.98 21.12
N TRP A 367 -10.00 14.67 21.05
CA TRP A 367 -10.66 13.97 19.95
C TRP A 367 -12.16 14.25 19.87
N ASP A 368 -12.84 14.42 21.00
CA ASP A 368 -14.29 14.70 21.03
C ASP A 368 -14.60 16.06 20.44
N LYS A 369 -13.79 17.08 20.77
CA LYS A 369 -13.88 18.40 20.18
C LYS A 369 -13.66 18.33 18.67
N LEU A 370 -12.63 17.60 18.20
CA LEU A 370 -12.34 17.46 16.77
C LEU A 370 -13.48 16.72 16.04
N LYS A 371 -14.00 15.62 16.58
CA LYS A 371 -15.15 14.90 16.01
C LYS A 371 -16.39 15.81 15.88
N ASN A 372 -16.68 16.62 16.88
CA ASN A 372 -17.78 17.58 16.84
C ASN A 372 -17.58 18.66 15.78
N GLN A 373 -16.35 19.13 15.60
CA GLN A 373 -16.02 20.10 14.54
C GLN A 373 -16.12 19.48 13.16
N ILE A 374 -15.67 18.24 12.96
CA ILE A 374 -15.79 17.50 11.71
C ILE A 374 -17.27 17.28 11.34
N LYS A 375 -18.11 16.85 12.29
CA LYS A 375 -19.56 16.71 12.05
C LYS A 375 -20.20 18.04 11.62
N LYS A 376 -19.73 19.16 12.15
CA LYS A 376 -20.28 20.49 11.85
C LYS A 376 -19.79 21.06 10.51
N TRP A 377 -18.51 20.94 10.21
CA TRP A 377 -17.85 21.63 9.10
C TRP A 377 -17.40 20.71 7.95
N GLY A 378 -17.38 19.40 8.20
CA GLY A 378 -16.88 18.39 7.26
C GLY A 378 -15.35 18.33 7.18
N LEU A 379 -14.87 17.55 6.22
CA LEU A 379 -13.47 17.44 5.85
C LEU A 379 -13.28 17.86 4.38
N LYS A 380 -12.11 18.42 4.05
CA LYS A 380 -11.73 18.75 2.67
C LYS A 380 -11.28 17.51 1.89
N ASN A 381 -10.82 16.47 2.58
CA ASN A 381 -10.20 15.29 2.04
C ASN A 381 -10.91 14.03 2.56
N SER A 382 -11.15 13.06 1.68
CA SER A 382 -11.76 11.77 2.07
C SER A 382 -10.77 10.85 2.79
N LEU A 383 -9.49 10.89 2.40
CA LEU A 383 -8.39 10.14 2.99
C LEU A 383 -7.21 11.08 3.22
N LEU A 384 -6.34 10.78 4.20
CA LEU A 384 -5.32 11.70 4.66
C LEU A 384 -3.95 11.06 4.88
N VAL A 385 -3.90 9.84 5.39
CA VAL A 385 -2.66 9.16 5.79
C VAL A 385 -2.44 7.93 4.92
N ALA A 386 -1.27 7.86 4.29
CA ALA A 386 -0.83 6.71 3.51
C ALA A 386 0.70 6.60 3.59
N PRO A 387 1.24 5.72 4.41
CA PRO A 387 2.69 5.55 4.56
C PRO A 387 3.30 4.83 3.35
N MET A 388 3.53 5.58 2.28
CA MET A 388 4.09 5.07 1.02
C MET A 388 5.57 4.70 1.17
N PRO A 389 6.11 3.84 0.27
CA PRO A 389 7.54 3.70 0.06
C PRO A 389 8.15 5.04 -0.37
N THR A 390 9.24 5.44 0.27
CA THR A 390 9.88 6.75 0.05
C THR A 390 11.21 6.62 -0.69
N ALA A 391 11.36 5.61 -1.52
CA ALA A 391 12.60 5.15 -2.15
C ALA A 391 13.52 6.28 -2.68
N SER A 392 12.99 7.29 -3.37
CA SER A 392 13.78 8.41 -3.90
C SER A 392 13.92 9.56 -2.90
N THR A 393 12.81 9.94 -2.23
CA THR A 393 12.80 11.10 -1.33
C THR A 393 13.59 10.85 -0.03
N ALA A 394 13.54 9.63 0.50
CA ALA A 394 14.35 9.24 1.64
C ALA A 394 15.85 9.31 1.31
N GLN A 395 16.23 8.86 0.12
CA GLN A 395 17.62 8.90 -0.32
C GLN A 395 18.15 10.33 -0.52
N ILE A 396 17.34 11.22 -1.08
CA ILE A 396 17.71 12.64 -1.26
C ILE A 396 17.99 13.30 0.09
N LEU A 397 17.22 12.94 1.13
CA LEU A 397 17.35 13.51 2.46
C LEU A 397 18.31 12.71 3.39
N GLY A 398 18.83 11.56 2.94
CA GLY A 398 19.71 10.69 3.72
C GLY A 398 19.00 9.93 4.84
N ASN A 399 17.69 9.72 4.72
CA ASN A 399 16.88 9.02 5.71
C ASN A 399 16.67 7.53 5.34
N THR A 400 16.27 6.72 6.32
CA THR A 400 15.69 5.40 6.08
C THR A 400 14.34 5.53 5.36
N GLU A 401 13.99 4.51 4.56
CA GLU A 401 12.76 4.52 3.78
C GLU A 401 11.55 4.28 4.68
N SER A 402 10.56 5.16 4.59
CA SER A 402 9.29 5.08 5.31
C SER A 402 9.48 4.74 6.80
N PHE A 403 8.88 3.66 7.25
CA PHE A 403 8.98 3.09 8.60
C PHE A 403 9.90 1.85 8.66
N GLU A 404 10.61 1.54 7.57
CA GLU A 404 11.41 0.32 7.47
C GLU A 404 12.70 0.39 8.29
N PRO A 405 13.13 -0.73 8.91
CA PRO A 405 14.46 -0.83 9.51
C PRO A 405 15.53 -0.88 8.42
N ARG A 406 16.75 -0.48 8.75
CA ARG A 406 17.89 -0.57 7.83
C ARG A 406 18.19 -2.01 7.47
N THR A 407 18.42 -2.25 6.19
CA THR A 407 18.84 -3.57 5.67
C THR A 407 20.30 -3.86 5.97
N SER A 408 21.14 -2.81 6.06
CA SER A 408 22.56 -2.92 6.40
C SER A 408 23.07 -1.58 6.95
N ASN A 409 24.04 -1.60 7.84
CA ASN A 409 24.75 -0.40 8.30
C ASN A 409 25.88 0.03 7.37
N LEU A 410 26.22 -0.80 6.39
CA LEU A 410 27.22 -0.52 5.36
C LEU A 410 26.81 -1.20 4.06
N TYR A 411 26.65 -0.45 2.97
CA TYR A 411 26.31 -0.99 1.66
C TYR A 411 26.91 -0.20 0.53
N THR A 412 27.05 -0.84 -0.64
CA THR A 412 27.46 -0.16 -1.88
C THR A 412 26.25 0.34 -2.62
N ARG A 413 26.26 1.62 -2.93
CA ARG A 413 25.25 2.26 -3.76
C ARG A 413 25.75 2.40 -5.18
N ARG A 414 25.03 1.83 -6.15
CA ARG A 414 25.25 1.99 -7.58
C ARG A 414 24.34 3.08 -8.12
N VAL A 415 24.93 4.09 -8.75
CA VAL A 415 24.23 5.15 -9.48
C VAL A 415 24.91 5.38 -10.83
N LEU A 416 24.27 6.14 -11.72
CA LEU A 416 24.86 6.44 -13.04
C LEU A 416 26.27 7.06 -12.96
N ALA A 417 26.57 7.81 -11.92
CA ALA A 417 27.86 8.46 -11.68
C ALA A 417 28.94 7.53 -11.09
N GLY A 418 28.60 6.28 -10.71
CA GLY A 418 29.56 5.33 -10.13
C GLY A 418 29.01 4.54 -8.94
N GLU A 419 29.92 3.88 -8.23
CA GLU A 419 29.63 3.10 -7.02
C GLU A 419 30.19 3.82 -5.79
N TYR A 420 29.39 3.94 -4.76
CA TYR A 420 29.73 4.61 -3.52
C TYR A 420 29.45 3.71 -2.32
N MET A 421 30.40 3.63 -1.40
CA MET A 421 30.18 2.97 -0.13
C MET A 421 29.46 3.92 0.81
N VAL A 422 28.31 3.49 1.33
CA VAL A 422 27.47 4.27 2.25
C VAL A 422 27.49 3.60 3.63
N VAL A 423 27.90 4.35 4.62
CA VAL A 423 27.89 3.94 6.04
C VAL A 423 26.69 4.59 6.72
N ASN A 424 26.07 3.89 7.65
CA ASN A 424 25.05 4.48 8.52
C ASN A 424 25.68 5.59 9.38
N PRO A 425 25.31 6.88 9.17
CA PRO A 425 25.97 7.99 9.86
C PRO A 425 25.76 7.92 11.38
N HIS A 426 24.59 7.47 11.84
CA HIS A 426 24.31 7.37 13.27
C HIS A 426 25.16 6.32 13.98
N LEU A 427 25.47 5.20 13.29
CA LEU A 427 26.41 4.22 13.80
C LEU A 427 27.84 4.78 13.81
N GLN A 428 28.25 5.46 12.73
CA GLN A 428 29.57 6.06 12.65
C GLN A 428 29.80 7.05 13.79
N ASP A 429 28.85 7.97 14.01
CA ASP A 429 28.92 8.95 15.10
C ASP A 429 29.02 8.26 16.46
N LYS A 430 28.24 7.19 16.69
CA LYS A 430 28.28 6.41 17.93
C LYS A 430 29.60 5.70 18.15
N LEU A 431 30.17 5.10 17.12
CA LEU A 431 31.46 4.43 17.19
C LEU A 431 32.63 5.42 17.37
N VAL A 432 32.51 6.63 16.82
CA VAL A 432 33.47 7.73 17.07
C VAL A 432 33.38 8.20 18.53
N GLU A 433 32.17 8.40 19.06
CA GLU A 433 31.93 8.74 20.47
C GLU A 433 32.55 7.71 21.42
N LEU A 434 32.48 6.43 21.09
CA LEU A 434 33.05 5.34 21.86
C LEU A 434 34.57 5.18 21.66
N GLY A 435 35.19 5.94 20.73
CA GLY A 435 36.63 5.81 20.44
C GLY A 435 37.00 4.52 19.66
N VAL A 436 36.02 3.83 19.08
CA VAL A 436 36.23 2.54 18.39
C VAL A 436 36.02 2.60 16.87
N TRP A 437 35.89 3.78 16.28
CA TRP A 437 35.85 3.94 14.83
C TRP A 437 37.26 3.86 14.23
N ASN A 438 37.73 2.63 13.95
CA ASN A 438 39.04 2.32 13.42
C ASN A 438 38.94 1.38 12.21
N GLU A 439 40.10 1.07 11.59
CA GLU A 439 40.18 0.25 10.39
C GLU A 439 39.65 -1.18 10.64
N ASP A 440 39.95 -1.77 11.79
CA ASP A 440 39.55 -3.14 12.10
C ASP A 440 38.05 -3.26 12.25
N ASN A 441 37.39 -2.28 12.89
CA ASN A 441 35.94 -2.24 13.00
C ASN A 441 35.24 -1.94 11.67
N ARG A 442 35.86 -1.13 10.78
CA ARG A 442 35.35 -0.95 9.41
C ARG A 442 35.44 -2.25 8.60
N ARG A 443 36.55 -2.98 8.69
CA ARG A 443 36.72 -4.30 8.05
C ARG A 443 35.72 -5.32 8.60
N ASN A 444 35.46 -5.29 9.91
CA ASN A 444 34.46 -6.14 10.54
C ASN A 444 33.04 -5.88 9.98
N LEU A 445 32.65 -4.61 9.84
CA LEU A 445 31.36 -4.25 9.23
C LEU A 445 31.25 -4.77 7.77
N ILE A 446 32.31 -4.66 6.99
CA ILE A 446 32.36 -5.18 5.61
C ILE A 446 32.19 -6.70 5.62
N ALA A 447 32.99 -7.41 6.42
CA ALA A 447 32.98 -8.87 6.51
C ALA A 447 31.63 -9.42 6.97
N ASN A 448 30.95 -8.72 7.87
CA ASN A 448 29.65 -9.09 8.43
C ASN A 448 28.45 -8.42 7.70
N ARG A 449 28.63 -7.94 6.48
CA ARG A 449 27.56 -7.34 5.64
C ARG A 449 26.78 -6.23 6.36
N GLY A 450 27.49 -5.40 7.14
CA GLY A 450 26.92 -4.28 7.88
C GLY A 450 26.29 -4.64 9.23
N SER A 451 26.40 -5.89 9.69
CA SER A 451 26.02 -6.28 11.06
C SER A 451 27.07 -5.81 12.08
N VAL A 452 26.60 -5.32 13.23
CA VAL A 452 27.45 -4.92 14.36
C VAL A 452 27.58 -6.03 15.42
N GLN A 453 26.92 -7.18 15.25
CA GLN A 453 26.84 -8.22 16.28
C GLN A 453 28.19 -8.84 16.59
N GLY A 454 29.08 -8.97 15.60
CA GLY A 454 30.46 -9.48 15.77
C GLY A 454 31.47 -8.48 16.33
N MET A 455 31.10 -7.20 16.51
CA MET A 455 32.01 -6.16 17.01
C MET A 455 32.18 -6.20 18.52
N ASN A 456 33.33 -5.76 19.03
CA ASN A 456 33.58 -5.57 20.45
C ASN A 456 33.11 -4.19 20.92
N ILE A 457 31.77 -4.02 21.05
CA ILE A 457 31.09 -2.78 21.47
C ILE A 457 30.00 -3.12 22.49
N PRO A 458 29.50 -2.13 23.27
CA PRO A 458 28.45 -2.37 24.27
C PRO A 458 27.21 -3.04 23.67
N LYS A 459 26.61 -3.93 24.45
CA LYS A 459 25.39 -4.67 24.00
C LYS A 459 24.27 -3.75 23.63
N GLU A 460 24.06 -2.68 24.36
CA GLU A 460 23.00 -1.66 24.13
C GLU A 460 23.17 -1.04 22.74
N VAL A 461 24.39 -0.80 22.30
CA VAL A 461 24.67 -0.27 20.95
C VAL A 461 24.37 -1.30 19.89
N LYS A 462 24.69 -2.59 20.13
CA LYS A 462 24.34 -3.68 19.20
C LYS A 462 22.83 -3.79 19.00
N GLU A 463 22.04 -3.65 20.07
CA GLU A 463 20.57 -3.72 20.00
C GLU A 463 19.98 -2.57 19.16
N VAL A 464 20.50 -1.36 19.31
CA VAL A 464 20.04 -0.16 18.57
C VAL A 464 20.35 -0.25 17.08
N PHE A 465 21.51 -0.83 16.71
CA PHE A 465 21.97 -0.88 15.31
C PHE A 465 21.78 -2.24 14.64
N LYS A 466 20.83 -3.04 15.12
CA LYS A 466 20.36 -4.25 14.41
C LYS A 466 19.92 -3.90 12.99
N THR A 467 20.26 -4.79 12.07
CA THR A 467 19.72 -4.78 10.71
C THR A 467 18.35 -5.48 10.66
N VAL A 468 17.60 -5.30 9.58
CA VAL A 468 16.29 -5.97 9.39
C VAL A 468 16.38 -7.50 9.53
N TRP A 469 17.53 -8.10 9.17
CA TRP A 469 17.77 -9.54 9.25
C TRP A 469 17.93 -10.04 10.69
N GLU A 470 18.20 -9.14 11.63
CA GLU A 470 18.42 -9.40 13.05
C GLU A 470 17.19 -9.04 13.91
N ILE A 471 16.20 -8.38 13.30
CA ILE A 471 14.95 -8.00 13.95
C ILE A 471 13.88 -9.04 13.60
N SER A 472 13.11 -9.49 14.60
CA SER A 472 12.05 -10.47 14.36
C SER A 472 10.91 -9.86 13.51
N GLN A 473 10.34 -10.64 12.59
CA GLN A 473 9.17 -10.22 11.82
C GLN A 473 7.97 -9.86 12.71
N LYS A 474 7.87 -10.49 13.88
CA LYS A 474 6.86 -10.17 14.89
C LYS A 474 6.98 -8.72 15.38
N ALA A 475 8.20 -8.19 15.54
CA ALA A 475 8.41 -6.80 15.94
C ALA A 475 7.87 -5.81 14.87
N LEU A 476 8.14 -6.09 13.58
CA LEU A 476 7.63 -5.28 12.48
C LEU A 476 6.09 -5.29 12.44
N ILE A 477 5.49 -6.47 12.62
CA ILE A 477 4.02 -6.62 12.66
C ILE A 477 3.45 -5.85 13.86
N ASN A 478 4.06 -5.96 15.04
CA ASN A 478 3.61 -5.26 16.24
C ASN A 478 3.66 -3.73 16.07
N LEU A 479 4.71 -3.19 15.46
CA LEU A 479 4.78 -1.76 15.13
C LEU A 479 3.69 -1.36 14.12
N SER A 480 3.41 -2.20 13.13
CA SER A 480 2.30 -1.98 12.19
C SER A 480 0.95 -1.93 12.89
N VAL A 481 0.68 -2.89 13.79
CA VAL A 481 -0.53 -2.91 14.61
C VAL A 481 -0.66 -1.62 15.44
N GLY A 482 0.43 -1.16 16.05
CA GLY A 482 0.42 0.05 16.88
C GLY A 482 0.08 1.35 16.14
N ARG A 483 0.44 1.46 14.84
CA ARG A 483 0.14 2.65 14.03
C ARG A 483 -1.15 2.56 13.22
N SER A 484 -1.63 1.34 12.94
CA SER A 484 -2.82 1.09 12.09
C SER A 484 -4.08 1.86 12.49
N PRO A 485 -4.38 2.11 13.79
CA PRO A 485 -5.55 2.89 14.20
C PRO A 485 -5.55 4.33 13.73
N TYR A 486 -4.46 4.82 13.16
CA TYR A 486 -4.29 6.20 12.70
C TYR A 486 -4.00 6.31 11.19
N ILE A 487 -4.24 5.20 10.44
CA ILE A 487 -3.97 5.13 8.99
C ILE A 487 -5.26 4.84 8.21
#